data_989c1582f71994c3cde38d0ef0f71937
#
_entry.id   989c1582f71994c3cde38d0ef0f71937
#
_cell.length_a   1.000
_cell.length_b   1.000
_cell.length_c   1.000
_cell.angle_alpha   90.00
_cell.angle_beta   90.00
_cell.angle_gamma   90.00
#
_symmetry.space_group_name_H-M   'P 1'
#
loop_
_entity.id
_entity.type
_entity.pdbx_description
1 polymer ?
#
loop_
_entity_poly.entity_id
_entity_poly.type
_entity_poly.pdbx_seq_one_letter_code
_entity_poly.pdbx_strand_id
1 'polypeptide(L)'
;MKNGTMKVVNIEVIEPLPSYGRGRDTDGGRRFISLLFGSNLTDVVITGENGTIDGQGEPWWGKFKGGELKYTRPYLIEIMHSDGIQISNLTFLNSPSWHIHPVYSSNIVIQGLTILAPVTVPITDGINPDSCTNTRIEDCYIVSGDDCIAVKSGWDQYGINYGMPTKQLLIRRLTCITPDSAVIALGSEMSGGIEDVRAEDIVAINSESGIRYVTKTQTGLVQFGLIKPESNPTGSKQLLVEEGT
;
A
#
# COMPACT_ATOMS: atom_id res chain seq x y z
N MET A 1 -11.89 12.87 17.51
CA MET A 1 -13.30 12.74 17.06
C MET A 1 -14.01 11.80 18.02
N LYS A 2 -15.15 12.17 18.60
CA LYS A 2 -15.98 11.24 19.34
C LYS A 2 -16.51 10.18 18.37
N ASN A 3 -16.53 8.91 18.76
CA ASN A 3 -16.97 7.73 18.03
C ASN A 3 -18.03 8.01 16.95
N GLY A 4 -17.60 8.31 15.74
CA GLY A 4 -18.46 8.54 14.60
C GLY A 4 -18.13 7.51 13.50
N THR A 5 -19.11 6.72 13.14
CA THR A 5 -18.98 5.82 11.98
C THR A 5 -19.21 6.63 10.71
N MET A 6 -18.21 6.71 9.83
CA MET A 6 -18.45 7.23 8.48
C MET A 6 -19.14 6.16 7.64
N LYS A 7 -20.33 6.50 7.12
CA LYS A 7 -21.01 5.68 6.11
C LYS A 7 -20.74 6.27 4.74
N VAL A 8 -20.31 5.45 3.81
CA VAL A 8 -20.24 5.82 2.40
C VAL A 8 -21.66 5.84 1.84
N VAL A 9 -22.13 7.00 1.45
CA VAL A 9 -23.53 7.18 1.00
C VAL A 9 -23.67 7.01 -0.53
N ASN A 10 -22.62 7.33 -1.31
CA ASN A 10 -22.60 7.16 -2.76
C ASN A 10 -21.31 6.48 -3.19
N ILE A 11 -21.46 5.37 -3.90
CA ILE A 11 -20.35 4.64 -4.51
C ILE A 11 -20.25 5.12 -5.97
N GLU A 12 -19.24 5.93 -6.25
CA GLU A 12 -18.94 6.37 -7.61
C GLU A 12 -17.96 5.41 -8.28
N VAL A 13 -18.09 5.28 -9.60
CA VAL A 13 -17.14 4.56 -10.44
C VAL A 13 -16.26 5.58 -11.13
N ILE A 14 -14.94 5.42 -10.95
CA ILE A 14 -13.94 6.33 -11.50
C ILE A 14 -13.11 5.64 -12.59
N GLU A 15 -12.48 6.46 -13.43
CA GLU A 15 -11.60 5.99 -14.49
C GLU A 15 -10.34 5.32 -13.92
N PRO A 16 -9.69 4.44 -14.70
CA PRO A 16 -8.43 3.82 -14.32
C PRO A 16 -7.35 4.86 -14.03
N LEU A 17 -6.41 4.49 -13.17
CA LEU A 17 -5.19 5.28 -12.99
C LEU A 17 -4.43 5.35 -14.32
N PRO A 18 -3.88 6.52 -14.72
CA PRO A 18 -3.13 6.65 -15.98
C PRO A 18 -1.99 5.64 -16.13
N SER A 19 -1.28 5.34 -15.04
CA SER A 19 -0.19 4.35 -15.03
C SER A 19 -0.66 2.90 -15.07
N TYR A 20 -1.95 2.63 -14.98
CA TYR A 20 -2.54 1.28 -15.04
C TYR A 20 -3.33 1.04 -16.32
N GLY A 21 -3.87 2.09 -16.92
CA GLY A 21 -4.67 2.01 -18.11
C GLY A 21 -5.82 1.01 -17.98
N ARG A 22 -6.05 0.22 -19.03
CA ARG A 22 -7.08 -0.80 -19.06
C ARG A 22 -6.59 -2.19 -18.67
N GLY A 23 -5.32 -2.33 -18.31
CA GLY A 23 -4.62 -3.63 -18.24
C GLY A 23 -4.93 -4.47 -17.01
N ARG A 24 -5.44 -3.86 -15.95
CA ARG A 24 -5.71 -4.59 -14.72
C ARG A 24 -7.20 -4.61 -14.43
N ASP A 25 -7.72 -5.79 -14.19
CA ASP A 25 -9.09 -6.03 -13.76
C ASP A 25 -10.21 -5.66 -14.76
N THR A 26 -11.35 -6.11 -14.47
CA THR A 26 -12.70 -5.93 -14.96
C THR A 26 -12.99 -4.66 -15.79
N ASP A 27 -13.73 -4.84 -16.87
CA ASP A 27 -14.44 -3.80 -17.65
C ASP A 27 -13.70 -2.46 -17.87
N GLY A 28 -12.52 -2.55 -18.47
CA GLY A 28 -11.74 -1.39 -18.88
C GLY A 28 -10.93 -0.73 -17.75
N GLY A 29 -10.65 -1.46 -16.65
CA GLY A 29 -9.83 -0.98 -15.54
C GLY A 29 -10.52 0.01 -14.61
N ARG A 30 -11.83 0.23 -14.78
CA ARG A 30 -12.62 1.08 -13.88
C ARG A 30 -12.68 0.49 -12.49
N ARG A 31 -12.83 1.36 -11.50
CA ARG A 31 -12.84 1.00 -10.09
C ARG A 31 -13.82 1.86 -9.31
N PHE A 32 -14.27 1.35 -8.17
CA PHE A 32 -15.03 2.18 -7.24
C PHE A 32 -14.10 3.19 -6.57
N ILE A 33 -14.60 4.39 -6.33
CA ILE A 33 -13.90 5.42 -5.56
C ILE A 33 -13.64 4.92 -4.15
N SER A 34 -12.50 5.29 -3.58
CA SER A 34 -12.11 4.91 -2.24
C SER A 34 -12.98 5.59 -1.16
N LEU A 35 -13.09 4.97 0.02
CA LEU A 35 -13.97 5.47 1.09
C LEU A 35 -13.56 6.85 1.58
N LEU A 36 -12.26 7.08 1.69
CA LEU A 36 -11.65 8.40 1.90
C LEU A 36 -10.80 8.70 0.66
N PHE A 37 -11.22 9.67 -0.12
CA PHE A 37 -10.56 10.02 -1.37
C PHE A 37 -10.19 11.50 -1.39
N GLY A 38 -8.97 11.79 -1.86
CA GLY A 38 -8.49 13.14 -2.07
C GLY A 38 -7.55 13.23 -3.27
N SER A 39 -7.59 14.35 -3.99
CA SER A 39 -6.68 14.57 -5.13
C SER A 39 -6.26 16.04 -5.21
N ASN A 40 -5.01 16.28 -5.66
CA ASN A 40 -4.43 17.61 -5.81
C ASN A 40 -4.44 18.42 -4.50
N LEU A 41 -4.12 17.76 -3.40
CA LEU A 41 -4.10 18.35 -2.07
C LEU A 41 -2.67 18.70 -1.66
N THR A 42 -2.54 19.66 -0.74
CA THR A 42 -1.28 20.04 -0.10
C THR A 42 -1.46 20.05 1.40
N ASP A 43 -0.43 19.62 2.15
CA ASP A 43 -0.42 19.62 3.62
C ASP A 43 -1.62 18.88 4.24
N VAL A 44 -1.88 17.67 3.78
CA VAL A 44 -2.97 16.82 4.28
C VAL A 44 -2.58 16.16 5.59
N VAL A 45 -3.39 16.33 6.63
CA VAL A 45 -3.19 15.67 7.93
C VAL A 45 -4.41 14.83 8.28
N ILE A 46 -4.23 13.51 8.37
CA ILE A 46 -5.22 12.55 8.85
C ILE A 46 -4.67 11.95 10.15
N THR A 47 -5.20 12.36 11.28
CA THR A 47 -4.73 11.91 12.59
C THR A 47 -5.88 11.79 13.57
N GLY A 48 -5.68 11.02 14.63
CA GLY A 48 -6.72 10.90 15.66
C GLY A 48 -6.24 10.05 16.83
N GLU A 49 -6.02 10.59 17.95
CA GLU A 49 -5.61 10.04 19.27
C GLU A 49 -6.00 8.56 19.48
N ASN A 50 -5.45 7.67 18.66
CA ASN A 50 -5.79 6.22 18.55
C ASN A 50 -7.27 5.93 18.19
N GLY A 51 -7.94 6.87 17.52
CA GLY A 51 -9.27 6.64 16.99
C GLY A 51 -9.29 5.55 15.91
N THR A 52 -10.48 4.98 15.68
CA THR A 52 -10.67 3.89 14.73
C THR A 52 -11.47 4.33 13.51
N ILE A 53 -11.02 3.95 12.33
CA ILE A 53 -11.76 4.04 11.07
C ILE A 53 -12.00 2.62 10.59
N ASP A 54 -13.27 2.19 10.56
CA ASP A 54 -13.69 0.87 10.10
C ASP A 54 -14.25 0.98 8.68
N GLY A 55 -13.58 0.31 7.74
CA GLY A 55 -13.97 0.26 6.33
C GLY A 55 -15.20 -0.58 6.04
N GLN A 56 -15.67 -1.37 7.01
CA GLN A 56 -16.83 -2.23 6.88
C GLN A 56 -16.79 -3.13 5.63
N GLY A 57 -15.63 -3.75 5.39
CA GLY A 57 -15.35 -4.48 4.15
C GLY A 57 -16.16 -5.75 3.92
N GLU A 58 -16.77 -6.34 4.95
CA GLU A 58 -17.44 -7.63 4.87
C GLU A 58 -18.45 -7.76 3.70
N PRO A 59 -19.36 -6.79 3.45
CA PRO A 59 -20.26 -6.85 2.30
C PRO A 59 -19.53 -6.86 0.96
N TRP A 60 -18.39 -6.18 0.87
CA TRP A 60 -17.56 -6.15 -0.33
C TRP A 60 -16.85 -7.48 -0.58
N TRP A 61 -16.35 -8.11 0.49
CA TRP A 61 -15.70 -9.41 0.40
C TRP A 61 -16.66 -10.50 -0.05
N GLY A 62 -17.89 -10.47 0.47
CA GLY A 62 -18.96 -11.38 0.03
C GLY A 62 -19.26 -11.25 -1.47
N LYS A 63 -19.46 -10.02 -1.94
CA LYS A 63 -19.71 -9.74 -3.37
C LYS A 63 -18.52 -10.12 -4.25
N PHE A 64 -17.30 -9.84 -3.81
CA PHE A 64 -16.10 -10.24 -4.53
C PHE A 64 -16.00 -11.75 -4.68
N LYS A 65 -16.17 -12.49 -3.58
CA LYS A 65 -16.17 -13.96 -3.57
C LYS A 65 -17.28 -14.55 -4.42
N GLY A 66 -18.44 -13.90 -4.45
CA GLY A 66 -19.59 -14.30 -5.28
C GLY A 66 -19.47 -13.92 -6.76
N GLY A 67 -18.41 -13.19 -7.17
CA GLY A 67 -18.28 -12.72 -8.56
C GLY A 67 -19.30 -11.66 -8.97
N GLU A 68 -19.89 -10.96 -8.01
CA GLU A 68 -20.97 -10.00 -8.23
C GLU A 68 -20.45 -8.58 -8.57
N LEU A 69 -19.15 -8.35 -8.41
CA LEU A 69 -18.57 -7.03 -8.63
C LEU A 69 -18.17 -6.84 -10.09
N LYS A 70 -18.69 -5.79 -10.71
CA LYS A 70 -18.30 -5.36 -12.05
C LYS A 70 -16.95 -4.60 -12.05
N TYR A 71 -16.61 -3.94 -10.97
CA TYR A 71 -15.42 -3.11 -10.82
C TYR A 71 -14.62 -3.52 -9.58
N THR A 72 -13.37 -3.06 -9.49
CA THR A 72 -12.50 -3.29 -8.34
C THR A 72 -13.10 -2.70 -7.06
N ARG A 73 -13.00 -3.44 -5.95
CA ARG A 73 -13.43 -2.97 -4.64
C ARG A 73 -12.78 -1.62 -4.27
N PRO A 74 -13.46 -0.75 -3.52
CA PRO A 74 -12.86 0.50 -3.05
C PRO A 74 -11.72 0.22 -2.08
N TYR A 75 -10.74 1.13 -2.04
CA TYR A 75 -9.74 1.17 -0.96
C TYR A 75 -10.30 1.95 0.25
N LEU A 76 -9.66 1.84 1.41
CA LEU A 76 -10.08 2.64 2.56
C LEU A 76 -9.68 4.10 2.39
N ILE A 77 -8.39 4.35 2.10
CA ILE A 77 -7.86 5.69 1.85
C ILE A 77 -7.10 5.70 0.53
N GLU A 78 -7.39 6.70 -0.29
CA GLU A 78 -6.61 7.00 -1.49
C GLU A 78 -6.38 8.49 -1.63
N ILE A 79 -5.11 8.89 -1.72
CA ILE A 79 -4.70 10.29 -1.91
C ILE A 79 -3.82 10.36 -3.15
N MET A 80 -4.26 11.16 -4.13
CA MET A 80 -3.64 11.24 -5.44
C MET A 80 -3.05 12.63 -5.72
N HIS A 81 -1.95 12.70 -6.49
CA HIS A 81 -1.36 13.95 -6.98
C HIS A 81 -1.19 14.99 -5.88
N SER A 82 -0.77 14.58 -4.70
CA SER A 82 -0.76 15.42 -3.50
C SER A 82 0.65 15.51 -2.91
N ASP A 83 0.90 16.60 -2.20
CA ASP A 83 2.19 16.86 -1.57
C ASP A 83 2.02 17.17 -0.08
N GLY A 84 2.93 16.65 0.77
CA GLY A 84 2.85 16.87 2.21
C GLY A 84 1.69 16.11 2.86
N ILE A 85 1.73 14.78 2.84
CA ILE A 85 0.71 13.91 3.43
C ILE A 85 1.20 13.36 4.77
N GLN A 86 0.41 13.52 5.82
CA GLN A 86 0.64 12.87 7.11
C GLN A 86 -0.58 12.06 7.53
N ILE A 87 -0.36 10.75 7.78
CA ILE A 87 -1.37 9.84 8.34
C ILE A 87 -0.78 9.25 9.61
N SER A 88 -1.40 9.49 10.78
CA SER A 88 -0.78 9.08 12.03
C SER A 88 -1.76 8.78 13.17
N ASN A 89 -1.32 7.90 14.08
CA ASN A 89 -1.99 7.61 15.35
C ASN A 89 -3.47 7.23 15.20
N LEU A 90 -3.72 6.27 14.30
CA LEU A 90 -5.06 5.74 13.98
C LEU A 90 -5.04 4.22 13.90
N THR A 91 -6.19 3.64 14.13
CA THR A 91 -6.48 2.23 13.82
C THR A 91 -7.39 2.16 12.60
N PHE A 92 -6.96 1.40 11.58
CA PHE A 92 -7.76 1.11 10.39
C PHE A 92 -8.22 -0.35 10.43
N LEU A 93 -9.52 -0.57 10.28
CA LEU A 93 -10.11 -1.89 10.30
C LEU A 93 -10.79 -2.21 8.98
N ASN A 94 -10.72 -3.47 8.60
CA ASN A 94 -11.64 -4.09 7.63
C ASN A 94 -11.84 -3.27 6.34
N SER A 95 -10.75 -2.87 5.69
CA SER A 95 -10.87 -2.25 4.38
C SER A 95 -11.57 -3.19 3.39
N PRO A 96 -12.41 -2.68 2.48
CA PRO A 96 -12.95 -3.49 1.39
C PRO A 96 -11.88 -4.15 0.51
N SER A 97 -10.75 -3.44 0.30
CA SER A 97 -9.55 -3.89 -0.40
C SER A 97 -8.33 -3.31 0.30
N TRP A 98 -7.38 -2.69 -0.39
CA TRP A 98 -6.21 -2.04 0.22
C TRP A 98 -6.60 -0.99 1.26
N HIS A 99 -5.80 -0.83 2.32
CA HIS A 99 -6.10 0.16 3.35
C HIS A 99 -5.62 1.56 2.97
N ILE A 100 -4.34 1.73 2.65
CA ILE A 100 -3.77 3.07 2.39
C ILE A 100 -3.04 3.04 1.04
N HIS A 101 -3.52 3.84 0.10
CA HIS A 101 -2.99 3.96 -1.25
C HIS A 101 -2.68 5.42 -1.60
N PRO A 102 -1.51 5.95 -1.21
CA PRO A 102 -1.02 7.18 -1.80
C PRO A 102 -0.52 6.89 -3.21
N VAL A 103 -0.90 7.73 -4.16
CA VAL A 103 -0.52 7.53 -5.56
C VAL A 103 -0.14 8.86 -6.24
N TYR A 104 0.94 8.87 -7.03
CA TYR A 104 1.50 10.06 -7.69
C TYR A 104 1.76 11.23 -6.72
N SER A 105 2.19 10.92 -5.52
CA SER A 105 2.27 11.88 -4.41
C SER A 105 3.68 11.92 -3.81
N SER A 106 3.97 12.99 -3.07
CA SER A 106 5.29 13.22 -2.47
C SER A 106 5.23 13.69 -1.02
N ASN A 107 6.38 13.60 -0.33
CA ASN A 107 6.53 14.06 1.05
C ASN A 107 5.51 13.43 1.99
N ILE A 108 5.51 12.08 2.06
CA ILE A 108 4.50 11.29 2.75
C ILE A 108 5.07 10.75 4.06
N VAL A 109 4.35 10.95 5.16
CA VAL A 109 4.66 10.37 6.48
C VAL A 109 3.46 9.55 6.95
N ILE A 110 3.68 8.25 7.13
CA ILE A 110 2.69 7.31 7.69
C ILE A 110 3.30 6.75 8.96
N GLN A 111 2.71 7.04 10.11
CA GLN A 111 3.34 6.72 11.39
C GLN A 111 2.35 6.32 12.48
N GLY A 112 2.76 5.33 13.32
CA GLY A 112 2.00 4.96 14.52
C GLY A 112 0.62 4.39 14.19
N LEU A 113 0.52 3.62 13.11
CA LEU A 113 -0.75 3.03 12.67
C LEU A 113 -0.90 1.59 13.15
N THR A 114 -2.12 1.23 13.47
CA THR A 114 -2.57 -0.16 13.58
C THR A 114 -3.52 -0.45 12.41
N ILE A 115 -3.19 -1.43 11.57
CA ILE A 115 -4.01 -1.84 10.42
C ILE A 115 -4.41 -3.30 10.63
N LEU A 116 -5.71 -3.58 10.62
CA LEU A 116 -6.22 -4.91 10.87
C LEU A 116 -7.25 -5.33 9.82
N ALA A 117 -6.97 -6.43 9.15
CA ALA A 117 -7.92 -7.15 8.31
C ALA A 117 -7.87 -8.64 8.64
N PRO A 118 -8.94 -9.42 8.40
CA PRO A 118 -8.89 -10.86 8.53
C PRO A 118 -7.87 -11.45 7.56
N VAL A 119 -6.97 -12.27 8.05
CA VAL A 119 -5.88 -12.89 7.26
C VAL A 119 -6.38 -13.82 6.14
N THR A 120 -7.65 -14.19 6.16
CA THR A 120 -8.30 -15.04 5.13
C THR A 120 -8.94 -14.24 4.00
N VAL A 121 -8.88 -12.93 4.04
CA VAL A 121 -9.49 -12.05 3.02
C VAL A 121 -8.41 -11.52 2.08
N PRO A 122 -8.39 -11.94 0.80
CA PRO A 122 -7.37 -11.52 -0.14
C PRO A 122 -7.49 -10.04 -0.54
N ILE A 123 -6.38 -9.48 -0.97
CA ILE A 123 -6.27 -8.09 -1.48
C ILE A 123 -6.66 -7.07 -0.38
N THR A 124 -6.30 -7.33 0.86
CA THR A 124 -6.47 -6.38 1.98
C THR A 124 -5.12 -5.82 2.44
N ASP A 125 -4.25 -5.53 1.49
CA ASP A 125 -2.91 -4.97 1.73
C ASP A 125 -2.95 -3.81 2.72
N GLY A 126 -1.88 -3.64 3.49
CA GLY A 126 -1.78 -2.57 4.46
C GLY A 126 -1.52 -1.21 3.84
N ILE A 127 -0.32 -0.98 3.30
CA ILE A 127 0.09 0.32 2.75
C ILE A 127 0.75 0.11 1.39
N ASN A 128 0.24 0.79 0.37
CA ASN A 128 0.64 0.62 -1.02
C ASN A 128 1.12 1.96 -1.61
N PRO A 129 2.36 2.40 -1.33
CA PRO A 129 2.91 3.59 -2.00
C PRO A 129 3.09 3.29 -3.48
N ASP A 130 2.48 4.12 -4.34
CA ASP A 130 2.40 3.91 -5.79
C ASP A 130 2.87 5.14 -6.54
N SER A 131 3.96 5.05 -7.27
CA SER A 131 4.56 6.19 -7.96
C SER A 131 4.77 7.38 -7.01
N CYS A 132 5.23 7.12 -5.80
CA CYS A 132 5.43 8.11 -4.73
C CYS A 132 6.92 8.42 -4.53
N THR A 133 7.20 9.62 -4.03
CA THR A 133 8.56 10.06 -3.72
C THR A 133 8.67 10.59 -2.30
N ASN A 134 9.80 10.33 -1.63
CA ASN A 134 10.07 10.77 -0.26
C ASN A 134 8.97 10.32 0.71
N THR A 135 8.85 9.00 0.87
CA THR A 135 7.83 8.37 1.72
C THR A 135 8.49 7.72 2.94
N ARG A 136 7.91 7.94 4.11
CA ARG A 136 8.30 7.30 5.36
C ARG A 136 7.13 6.55 5.97
N ILE A 137 7.34 5.27 6.27
CA ILE A 137 6.38 4.40 6.95
C ILE A 137 7.05 3.91 8.22
N GLU A 138 6.55 4.32 9.37
CA GLU A 138 7.21 4.11 10.64
C GLU A 138 6.25 3.69 11.76
N ASP A 139 6.76 2.88 12.71
CA ASP A 139 6.02 2.52 13.93
C ASP A 139 4.63 1.93 13.66
N CYS A 140 4.53 1.04 12.66
CA CYS A 140 3.26 0.47 12.24
C CYS A 140 3.12 -1.00 12.67
N TYR A 141 1.90 -1.38 13.03
CA TYR A 141 1.49 -2.77 13.27
C TYR A 141 0.42 -3.15 12.26
N ILE A 142 0.68 -4.17 11.44
CA ILE A 142 -0.20 -4.56 10.34
C ILE A 142 -0.53 -6.05 10.42
N VAL A 143 -1.82 -6.36 10.41
CA VAL A 143 -2.37 -7.70 10.18
C VAL A 143 -3.19 -7.67 8.91
N SER A 144 -2.80 -8.45 7.92
CA SER A 144 -3.36 -8.38 6.57
C SER A 144 -3.61 -9.76 5.98
N GLY A 145 -4.60 -9.86 5.12
CA GLY A 145 -4.85 -11.05 4.27
C GLY A 145 -4.13 -10.97 2.92
N ASP A 146 -3.24 -9.97 2.74
CA ASP A 146 -2.33 -9.84 1.61
C ASP A 146 -1.06 -9.11 2.10
N ASP A 147 -0.30 -8.44 1.25
CA ASP A 147 0.95 -7.80 1.62
C ASP A 147 0.78 -6.74 2.73
N CYS A 148 1.70 -6.68 3.70
CA CYS A 148 1.67 -5.57 4.66
C CYS A 148 2.06 -4.25 4.01
N ILE A 149 3.14 -4.23 3.23
CA ILE A 149 3.56 -3.10 2.40
C ILE A 149 3.74 -3.60 0.97
N ALA A 150 3.05 -3.01 0.00
CA ALA A 150 3.27 -3.32 -1.41
C ALA A 150 3.65 -2.07 -2.20
N VAL A 151 4.92 -1.99 -2.59
CA VAL A 151 5.48 -0.86 -3.33
C VAL A 151 5.13 -0.99 -4.81
N LYS A 152 4.53 0.04 -5.37
CA LYS A 152 3.98 0.03 -6.73
C LYS A 152 4.44 1.23 -7.55
N SER A 153 4.37 1.11 -8.88
CA SER A 153 4.67 2.20 -9.83
C SER A 153 4.03 1.95 -11.20
N GLY A 154 2.78 1.51 -11.18
CA GLY A 154 2.00 1.31 -12.40
C GLY A 154 2.18 -0.06 -13.07
N TRP A 155 1.38 -0.30 -14.09
CA TRP A 155 1.19 -1.59 -14.73
C TRP A 155 1.60 -1.57 -16.21
N ASP A 156 2.40 -2.57 -16.62
CA ASP A 156 2.79 -2.85 -18.01
C ASP A 156 3.25 -1.58 -18.78
N GLN A 157 2.92 -1.48 -20.03
CA GLN A 157 3.28 -0.36 -20.90
C GLN A 157 2.73 0.99 -20.39
N TYR A 158 1.63 0.99 -19.65
CA TYR A 158 1.06 2.19 -19.04
C TYR A 158 1.97 2.77 -17.96
N GLY A 159 2.49 1.93 -17.06
CA GLY A 159 3.46 2.34 -16.03
C GLY A 159 4.76 2.85 -16.64
N ILE A 160 5.29 2.14 -17.66
CA ILE A 160 6.49 2.54 -18.39
C ILE A 160 6.28 3.92 -19.04
N ASN A 161 5.19 4.11 -19.76
CA ASN A 161 4.91 5.37 -20.47
C ASN A 161 4.62 6.52 -19.51
N TYR A 162 4.00 6.23 -18.37
CA TYR A 162 3.75 7.24 -17.33
C TYR A 162 5.07 7.71 -16.70
N GLY A 163 6.05 6.80 -16.55
CA GLY A 163 7.43 7.12 -16.21
C GLY A 163 7.62 7.72 -14.82
N MET A 164 6.79 7.33 -13.84
CA MET A 164 6.86 7.83 -12.47
C MET A 164 7.18 6.68 -11.50
N PRO A 165 8.46 6.41 -11.23
CA PRO A 165 8.86 5.39 -10.27
C PRO A 165 8.53 5.79 -8.84
N THR A 166 8.39 4.79 -7.95
CA THR A 166 8.43 5.02 -6.51
C THR A 166 9.88 5.14 -6.06
N LYS A 167 10.21 6.24 -5.35
CA LYS A 167 11.58 6.57 -4.94
C LYS A 167 11.68 7.03 -3.49
N GLN A 168 12.85 6.80 -2.88
CA GLN A 168 13.16 7.31 -1.55
C GLN A 168 12.11 6.87 -0.52
N LEU A 169 11.92 5.56 -0.41
CA LEU A 169 11.00 4.96 0.56
C LEU A 169 11.78 4.41 1.76
N LEU A 170 11.45 4.90 2.95
CA LEU A 170 11.95 4.36 4.21
C LEU A 170 10.83 3.64 4.96
N ILE A 171 11.04 2.38 5.28
CA ILE A 171 10.16 1.55 6.11
C ILE A 171 10.94 1.17 7.36
N ARG A 172 10.44 1.51 8.55
CA ARG A 172 11.14 1.14 9.79
C ARG A 172 10.20 0.89 10.96
N ARG A 173 10.63 0.01 11.87
CA ARG A 173 9.86 -0.40 13.05
C ARG A 173 8.45 -0.85 12.68
N LEU A 174 8.38 -1.76 11.70
CA LEU A 174 7.16 -2.41 11.24
C LEU A 174 7.02 -3.78 11.89
N THR A 175 5.86 -4.07 12.48
CA THR A 175 5.44 -5.43 12.82
C THR A 175 4.35 -5.86 11.86
N CYS A 176 4.54 -7.01 11.22
CA CYS A 176 3.65 -7.53 10.19
C CYS A 176 3.25 -8.97 10.47
N ILE A 177 1.95 -9.27 10.27
CA ILE A 177 1.37 -10.60 10.27
C ILE A 177 0.59 -10.79 8.97
N THR A 178 1.07 -11.66 8.08
CA THR A 178 0.41 -11.97 6.82
C THR A 178 0.72 -13.43 6.39
N PRO A 179 -0.08 -14.40 6.82
CA PRO A 179 0.23 -15.82 6.65
C PRO A 179 0.38 -16.28 5.19
N ASP A 180 -0.33 -15.65 4.29
CA ASP A 180 -0.40 -16.05 2.88
C ASP A 180 0.26 -15.01 1.94
N SER A 181 1.07 -14.07 2.47
CA SER A 181 1.65 -13.02 1.65
C SER A 181 2.96 -12.45 2.23
N ALA A 182 3.45 -11.34 1.67
CA ALA A 182 4.75 -10.76 2.01
C ALA A 182 4.66 -9.62 3.04
N VAL A 183 5.68 -9.50 3.88
CA VAL A 183 5.88 -8.32 4.74
C VAL A 183 6.10 -7.08 3.90
N ILE A 184 6.99 -7.17 2.91
CA ILE A 184 7.24 -6.12 1.91
C ILE A 184 7.24 -6.77 0.53
N ALA A 185 6.33 -6.36 -0.33
CA ALA A 185 6.30 -6.74 -1.73
C ALA A 185 6.77 -5.58 -2.62
N LEU A 186 7.59 -5.89 -3.61
CA LEU A 186 7.94 -4.98 -4.70
C LEU A 186 7.16 -5.46 -5.92
N GLY A 187 6.11 -4.74 -6.26
CA GLY A 187 5.17 -5.12 -7.31
C GLY A 187 3.83 -5.73 -6.78
N SER A 188 3.08 -6.45 -7.66
CA SER A 188 3.35 -6.74 -9.08
C SER A 188 3.28 -5.52 -10.02
N GLU A 189 2.62 -4.46 -9.64
CA GLU A 189 2.42 -3.23 -10.41
C GLU A 189 3.64 -2.31 -10.21
N MET A 190 4.74 -2.54 -10.95
CA MET A 190 6.00 -1.82 -10.75
C MET A 190 6.71 -1.42 -12.05
N SER A 191 5.98 -1.36 -13.15
CA SER A 191 6.57 -1.12 -14.48
C SER A 191 7.20 0.26 -14.64
N GLY A 192 6.80 1.24 -13.83
CA GLY A 192 7.40 2.58 -13.80
C GLY A 192 8.74 2.66 -13.05
N GLY A 193 9.12 1.57 -12.36
CA GLY A 193 10.38 1.48 -11.59
C GLY A 193 10.22 1.71 -10.08
N ILE A 194 11.15 1.14 -9.32
CA ILE A 194 11.26 1.34 -7.87
C ILE A 194 12.74 1.60 -7.57
N GLU A 195 13.03 2.69 -6.84
CA GLU A 195 14.38 3.13 -6.52
C GLU A 195 14.53 3.54 -5.05
N ASP A 196 15.68 3.28 -4.43
CA ASP A 196 16.04 3.72 -3.07
C ASP A 196 14.97 3.35 -2.03
N VAL A 197 14.73 2.04 -1.87
CA VAL A 197 13.88 1.50 -0.81
C VAL A 197 14.75 0.97 0.33
N ARG A 198 14.50 1.44 1.54
CA ARG A 198 15.19 1.03 2.76
C ARG A 198 14.22 0.47 3.76
N ALA A 199 14.57 -0.66 4.35
CA ALA A 199 13.77 -1.32 5.38
C ALA A 199 14.64 -1.62 6.60
N GLU A 200 14.23 -1.16 7.78
CA GLU A 200 14.95 -1.27 9.04
C GLU A 200 14.02 -1.72 10.18
N ASP A 201 14.52 -2.52 11.10
CA ASP A 201 13.78 -2.95 12.30
C ASP A 201 12.42 -3.55 11.99
N ILE A 202 12.40 -4.56 11.11
CA ILE A 202 11.19 -5.24 10.66
C ILE A 202 10.98 -6.52 11.47
N VAL A 203 9.79 -6.67 12.04
CA VAL A 203 9.35 -7.88 12.73
C VAL A 203 8.28 -8.60 11.90
N ALA A 204 8.62 -9.76 11.39
CA ALA A 204 7.69 -10.64 10.66
C ALA A 204 7.21 -11.75 11.59
N ILE A 205 5.90 -11.88 11.76
CA ILE A 205 5.27 -12.91 12.57
C ILE A 205 4.29 -13.67 11.70
N ASN A 206 4.47 -15.00 11.58
CA ASN A 206 3.56 -15.82 10.78
C ASN A 206 3.27 -15.17 9.41
N SER A 207 4.33 -14.89 8.65
CA SER A 207 4.25 -14.30 7.31
C SER A 207 4.89 -15.24 6.30
N GLU A 208 4.29 -15.37 5.10
CA GLU A 208 4.78 -16.28 4.05
C GLU A 208 6.19 -15.92 3.61
N SER A 209 6.44 -14.64 3.39
CA SER A 209 7.76 -14.14 2.99
C SER A 209 8.10 -12.78 3.61
N GLY A 210 9.39 -12.56 3.88
CA GLY A 210 9.88 -11.27 4.38
C GLY A 210 9.85 -10.21 3.29
N ILE A 211 10.53 -10.49 2.16
CA ILE A 211 10.51 -9.63 0.97
C ILE A 211 10.16 -10.49 -0.23
N ARG A 212 9.22 -9.99 -1.04
CA ARG A 212 8.80 -10.62 -2.29
C ARG A 212 8.97 -9.65 -3.44
N TYR A 213 9.65 -10.11 -4.46
CA TYR A 213 9.75 -9.44 -5.74
C TYR A 213 8.82 -10.11 -6.74
N VAL A 214 7.84 -9.37 -7.25
CA VAL A 214 6.86 -9.90 -8.19
C VAL A 214 6.83 -9.03 -9.44
N THR A 215 7.31 -9.57 -10.55
CA THR A 215 7.16 -8.94 -11.87
C THR A 215 6.32 -9.82 -12.77
N LYS A 216 5.28 -9.27 -13.34
CA LYS A 216 4.48 -9.94 -14.39
C LYS A 216 4.88 -9.50 -15.79
N THR A 217 5.68 -8.45 -15.92
CA THR A 217 6.11 -7.90 -17.21
C THR A 217 7.63 -7.77 -17.30
N GLN A 218 8.19 -8.07 -18.45
CA GLN A 218 9.64 -8.23 -18.65
C GLN A 218 10.44 -6.93 -18.76
N THR A 219 9.88 -5.75 -18.54
CA THR A 219 10.51 -4.49 -18.93
C THR A 219 10.63 -3.42 -17.84
N GLY A 220 10.35 -3.75 -16.58
CA GLY A 220 10.60 -2.82 -15.49
C GLY A 220 12.07 -2.87 -15.03
N LEU A 221 12.80 -1.77 -15.11
CA LEU A 221 14.09 -1.63 -14.41
C LEU A 221 13.81 -1.58 -12.92
N VAL A 222 14.28 -2.58 -12.21
CA VAL A 222 14.32 -2.58 -10.75
C VAL A 222 15.77 -2.54 -10.35
N GLN A 223 16.14 -1.47 -9.74
CA GLN A 223 17.46 -1.31 -9.15
C GLN A 223 17.37 -1.74 -7.69
N PHE A 224 17.98 -2.87 -7.37
CA PHE A 224 18.10 -3.34 -6.00
C PHE A 224 19.48 -3.03 -5.46
N GLY A 225 19.50 -2.48 -4.27
CA GLY A 225 20.65 -2.55 -3.41
C GLY A 225 20.40 -3.54 -2.26
N LEU A 226 21.14 -4.61 -2.14
CA LEU A 226 21.14 -5.49 -0.97
C LEU A 226 22.14 -4.97 0.07
N ILE A 227 21.64 -4.47 1.17
CA ILE A 227 22.51 -4.13 2.31
C ILE A 227 22.67 -5.37 3.19
N LYS A 228 23.92 -5.77 3.42
CA LYS A 228 24.24 -6.89 4.31
C LYS A 228 23.78 -6.57 5.73
N PRO A 229 23.16 -7.53 6.44
CA PRO A 229 22.82 -7.33 7.83
C PRO A 229 24.12 -7.09 8.63
N GLU A 230 24.31 -5.90 9.15
CA GLU A 230 25.29 -5.70 10.20
C GLU A 230 24.80 -6.43 11.45
N SER A 231 25.66 -7.27 12.01
CA SER A 231 25.40 -7.96 13.27
C SER A 231 25.42 -6.96 14.41
N ASN A 232 24.26 -6.46 14.78
CA ASN A 232 24.12 -5.65 15.98
C ASN A 232 24.10 -6.60 17.21
N PRO A 233 24.83 -6.34 18.28
CA PRO A 233 24.88 -7.19 19.48
C PRO A 233 23.54 -7.33 20.20
N THR A 234 22.49 -6.61 19.80
CA THR A 234 21.12 -6.70 20.35
C THR A 234 20.19 -7.64 19.58
N GLY A 235 20.69 -8.35 18.55
CA GLY A 235 19.92 -9.41 17.88
C GLY A 235 18.84 -8.93 16.88
N SER A 236 18.70 -7.64 16.61
CA SER A 236 17.86 -7.13 15.52
C SER A 236 18.55 -7.37 14.17
N LYS A 237 17.85 -8.02 13.24
CA LYS A 237 18.32 -8.22 11.87
C LYS A 237 17.89 -7.03 11.03
N GLN A 238 18.85 -6.21 10.64
CA GLN A 238 18.62 -5.20 9.58
C GLN A 238 18.67 -5.90 8.21
N LEU A 239 17.64 -5.67 7.41
CA LEU A 239 17.65 -6.02 6.00
C LEU A 239 17.89 -4.75 5.20
N LEU A 240 19.08 -4.63 4.68
CA LEU A 240 19.48 -3.55 3.80
C LEU A 240 19.54 -4.08 2.36
N VAL A 241 19.02 -3.34 1.38
CA VAL A 241 19.04 -3.71 -0.05
C VAL A 241 19.97 -2.76 -0.78
N GLU A 242 21.19 -3.18 -1.19
CA GLU A 242 22.17 -2.40 -1.96
C GLU A 242 21.99 -2.57 -3.49
N GLU A 243 22.32 -1.53 -4.26
CA GLU A 243 22.31 -1.54 -5.71
C GLU A 243 23.29 -2.60 -6.27
N GLY A 244 22.77 -3.52 -7.05
CA GLY A 244 23.61 -4.37 -7.90
C GLY A 244 23.93 -3.64 -9.20
N THR A 245 25.21 -3.41 -9.47
CA THR A 245 25.73 -2.96 -10.79
C THR A 245 25.57 -4.00 -11.86
#